data_edaea44d0ddeb8cb278df796865881ed
#
_entry.id   edaea44d0ddeb8cb278df796865881ed
#
_cell.length_a   1.000
_cell.length_b   1.000
_cell.length_c   1.000
_cell.angle_alpha   90.00
_cell.angle_beta   90.00
_cell.angle_gamma   90.00
#
_symmetry.space_group_name_H-M   'P 1'
#
loop_
_entity.id
_entity.type
_entity.pdbx_description
1 polymer ?
#
loop_
_entity_poly.entity_id
_entity_poly.type
_entity_poly.pdbx_seq_one_letter_code
_entity_poly.pdbx_strand_id
1 'polypeptide(L)'
;MKIASVTLFCNESFRLTKWIQYFSEYKEDIYMQVIVNNGKYEDCSLLQSAFPSAIVLFSETSNMIASYNLAIKYILNNSDADTILQITNDLRVERGGLAKLYNILYEEKQFGMISPILLKKDSDIVENYGAEIDFTNMLFRHACRNKLYNEVQPDIVYRTGLPGGCFLTKREVYEQIGLQDEILNMYSDEVDTGIKCANIGYKLLSTKLVKSWHQHIFPIGRKQRSRSASFYMSRNPIYIARKYYARSVILGAFWSRLKLSCIEFMSCIHHLKGKEALICSFYSFKGCFTGLFMKM
;
A
#
# COMPACT_ATOMS: atom_id res chain seq x y z
N MET A 1 -6.92 -23.12 0.04
CA MET A 1 -6.88 -21.65 0.26
C MET A 1 -6.58 -21.38 1.72
N LYS A 2 -5.41 -20.80 2.00
CA LYS A 2 -4.98 -20.43 3.35
C LYS A 2 -4.43 -18.98 3.31
N ILE A 3 -5.34 -18.01 3.34
CA ILE A 3 -5.00 -16.59 3.30
C ILE A 3 -4.69 -16.10 4.72
N ALA A 4 -3.45 -15.64 4.96
CA ALA A 4 -3.12 -14.90 6.17
C ALA A 4 -3.21 -13.40 5.89
N SER A 5 -4.00 -12.66 6.68
CA SER A 5 -4.13 -11.21 6.54
C SER A 5 -3.20 -10.46 7.48
N VAL A 6 -2.64 -9.37 6.98
CA VAL A 6 -1.83 -8.40 7.74
C VAL A 6 -2.48 -7.03 7.67
N THR A 7 -2.76 -6.45 8.84
CA THR A 7 -3.30 -5.10 8.95
C THR A 7 -2.51 -4.32 10.01
N LEU A 8 -2.10 -3.09 9.68
CA LEU A 8 -1.48 -2.20 10.66
C LEU A 8 -2.53 -1.36 11.40
N PHE A 9 -2.24 -1.07 12.67
CA PHE A 9 -3.02 -0.17 13.50
C PHE A 9 -2.09 0.83 14.20
N CYS A 10 -2.33 2.13 14.02
CA CYS A 10 -1.51 3.19 14.61
C CYS A 10 -2.39 4.28 15.22
N ASN A 11 -2.78 4.13 16.49
CA ASN A 11 -3.62 5.10 17.21
C ASN A 11 -4.95 5.44 16.48
N GLU A 12 -5.56 4.44 15.86
CA GLU A 12 -6.72 4.61 14.97
C GLU A 12 -8.03 4.08 15.57
N SER A 13 -8.18 4.17 16.91
CA SER A 13 -9.38 3.71 17.63
C SER A 13 -10.70 4.25 17.04
N PHE A 14 -10.68 5.45 16.45
CA PHE A 14 -11.82 6.04 15.75
C PHE A 14 -12.27 5.25 14.51
N ARG A 15 -11.43 4.34 13.96
CA ARG A 15 -11.77 3.47 12.83
C ARG A 15 -12.32 2.11 13.27
N LEU A 16 -12.09 1.71 14.52
CA LEU A 16 -12.26 0.33 14.98
C LEU A 16 -13.65 -0.24 14.70
N THR A 17 -14.71 0.50 15.01
CA THR A 17 -16.10 0.05 14.77
C THR A 17 -16.36 -0.23 13.29
N LYS A 18 -15.87 0.63 12.40
CA LYS A 18 -16.02 0.45 10.95
C LYS A 18 -15.14 -0.70 10.44
N TRP A 19 -13.92 -0.80 10.94
CA TRP A 19 -13.03 -1.90 10.58
C TRP A 19 -13.62 -3.27 10.95
N ILE A 20 -14.17 -3.44 12.17
CA ILE A 20 -14.88 -4.66 12.57
C ILE A 20 -16.01 -4.98 11.59
N GLN A 21 -16.81 -3.98 11.22
CA GLN A 21 -17.90 -4.14 10.24
C GLN A 21 -17.35 -4.62 8.89
N TYR A 22 -16.29 -4.01 8.35
CA TYR A 22 -15.69 -4.39 7.06
C TYR A 22 -15.04 -5.76 7.12
N PHE A 23 -14.30 -6.06 8.18
CA PHE A 23 -13.72 -7.37 8.39
C PHE A 23 -14.76 -8.49 8.40
N SER A 24 -15.94 -8.26 8.98
CA SER A 24 -17.03 -9.25 9.00
C SER A 24 -17.53 -9.67 7.61
N GLU A 25 -17.27 -8.88 6.56
CA GLU A 25 -17.69 -9.19 5.20
C GLU A 25 -16.76 -10.22 4.52
N TYR A 26 -15.49 -10.30 4.93
CA TYR A 26 -14.50 -11.19 4.32
C TYR A 26 -13.76 -12.11 5.31
N LYS A 27 -14.13 -12.11 6.59
CA LYS A 27 -13.48 -12.92 7.63
C LYS A 27 -13.49 -14.43 7.34
N GLU A 28 -14.52 -14.93 6.67
CA GLU A 28 -14.66 -16.35 6.34
C GLU A 28 -13.62 -16.81 5.31
N ASP A 29 -13.05 -15.89 4.54
CA ASP A 29 -11.97 -16.16 3.59
C ASP A 29 -10.58 -16.17 4.26
N ILE A 30 -10.49 -15.73 5.54
CA ILE A 30 -9.22 -15.57 6.27
C ILE A 30 -8.91 -16.81 7.10
N TYR A 31 -7.78 -17.45 6.79
CA TYR A 31 -7.23 -18.56 7.56
C TYR A 31 -6.57 -18.09 8.86
N MET A 32 -5.82 -16.97 8.82
CA MET A 32 -5.12 -16.38 9.94
C MET A 32 -5.17 -14.86 9.84
N GLN A 33 -5.49 -14.16 10.93
CA GLN A 33 -5.42 -12.70 11.00
C GLN A 33 -4.25 -12.28 11.90
N VAL A 34 -3.35 -11.44 11.37
CA VAL A 34 -2.27 -10.79 12.11
C VAL A 34 -2.49 -9.29 12.08
N ILE A 35 -2.58 -8.69 13.26
CA ILE A 35 -2.70 -7.24 13.44
C ILE A 35 -1.41 -6.75 14.09
N VAL A 36 -0.76 -5.76 13.49
CA VAL A 36 0.40 -5.12 14.11
C VAL A 36 0.01 -3.74 14.62
N ASN A 37 0.07 -3.59 15.93
CA ASN A 37 -0.05 -2.29 16.57
C ASN A 37 1.33 -1.61 16.60
N ASN A 38 1.49 -0.54 15.85
CA ASN A 38 2.66 0.34 15.87
C ASN A 38 2.35 1.72 16.46
N GLY A 39 1.29 1.80 17.26
CA GLY A 39 0.87 2.95 18.03
C GLY A 39 1.19 2.80 19.53
N LYS A 40 0.20 3.00 20.39
CA LYS A 40 0.34 2.84 21.82
C LYS A 40 0.19 1.37 22.21
N TYR A 41 1.06 0.90 23.13
CA TYR A 41 1.03 -0.49 23.60
C TYR A 41 -0.33 -0.90 24.21
N GLU A 42 -0.97 0.01 24.91
CA GLU A 42 -2.27 -0.19 25.55
C GLU A 42 -3.38 -0.56 24.55
N ASP A 43 -3.25 -0.14 23.31
CA ASP A 43 -4.20 -0.48 22.24
C ASP A 43 -4.18 -1.97 21.87
N CYS A 44 -3.16 -2.73 22.27
CA CYS A 44 -3.12 -4.19 22.05
C CYS A 44 -4.28 -4.91 22.71
N SER A 45 -4.63 -4.54 23.95
CA SER A 45 -5.78 -5.12 24.67
C SER A 45 -7.10 -4.80 23.99
N LEU A 46 -7.23 -3.56 23.47
CA LEU A 46 -8.39 -3.12 22.71
C LEU A 46 -8.54 -3.94 21.41
N LEU A 47 -7.46 -4.14 20.68
CA LEU A 47 -7.43 -4.93 19.45
C LEU A 47 -7.74 -6.41 19.72
N GLN A 48 -7.16 -6.98 20.77
CA GLN A 48 -7.44 -8.38 21.14
C GLN A 48 -8.92 -8.59 21.52
N SER A 49 -9.52 -7.60 22.20
CA SER A 49 -10.96 -7.64 22.53
C SER A 49 -11.84 -7.50 21.28
N ALA A 50 -11.44 -6.65 20.31
CA ALA A 50 -12.18 -6.42 19.08
C ALA A 50 -12.06 -7.58 18.08
N PHE A 51 -10.93 -8.27 18.07
CA PHE A 51 -10.61 -9.39 17.17
C PHE A 51 -10.05 -10.56 18.00
N PRO A 52 -10.91 -11.32 18.71
CA PRO A 52 -10.46 -12.35 19.66
C PRO A 52 -9.60 -13.45 19.04
N SER A 53 -9.81 -13.77 17.75
CA SER A 53 -9.07 -14.80 17.02
C SER A 53 -7.79 -14.28 16.34
N ALA A 54 -7.53 -12.97 16.38
CA ALA A 54 -6.36 -12.39 15.75
C ALA A 54 -5.11 -12.57 16.58
N ILE A 55 -3.97 -12.70 15.91
CA ILE A 55 -2.65 -12.54 16.52
C ILE A 55 -2.35 -11.04 16.54
N VAL A 56 -2.26 -10.46 17.74
CA VAL A 56 -1.92 -9.04 17.91
C VAL A 56 -0.43 -8.95 18.27
N LEU A 57 0.35 -8.33 17.39
CA LEU A 57 1.77 -8.06 17.59
C LEU A 57 1.97 -6.59 17.92
N PHE A 58 2.93 -6.28 18.78
CA PHE A 58 3.34 -4.91 19.04
C PHE A 58 4.66 -4.60 18.33
N SER A 59 4.73 -3.45 17.69
CA SER A 59 5.92 -2.93 17.01
C SER A 59 6.34 -1.61 17.66
N GLU A 60 7.51 -1.55 18.25
CA GLU A 60 8.04 -0.35 18.91
C GLU A 60 8.45 0.74 17.91
N THR A 61 8.51 0.41 16.63
CA THR A 61 8.92 1.36 15.59
C THR A 61 7.73 2.04 14.92
N SER A 62 7.89 3.31 14.58
CA SER A 62 6.96 4.03 13.70
C SER A 62 7.17 3.72 12.20
N ASN A 63 8.12 2.85 11.87
CA ASN A 63 8.36 2.39 10.51
C ASN A 63 7.25 1.40 10.10
N MET A 64 6.36 1.84 9.20
CA MET A 64 5.23 1.01 8.78
C MET A 64 5.69 -0.28 8.09
N ILE A 65 6.74 -0.20 7.28
CA ILE A 65 7.24 -1.36 6.53
C ILE A 65 7.91 -2.36 7.45
N ALA A 66 8.67 -1.92 8.45
CA ALA A 66 9.19 -2.82 9.49
C ALA A 66 8.05 -3.50 10.27
N SER A 67 6.94 -2.81 10.49
CA SER A 67 5.74 -3.39 11.11
C SER A 67 5.06 -4.41 10.20
N TYR A 68 4.95 -4.18 8.90
CA TYR A 68 4.50 -5.20 7.95
C TYR A 68 5.43 -6.41 7.94
N ASN A 69 6.76 -6.18 7.90
CA ASN A 69 7.75 -7.25 7.94
C ASN A 69 7.67 -8.11 9.20
N LEU A 70 7.38 -7.50 10.36
CA LEU A 70 7.15 -8.24 11.60
C LEU A 70 6.01 -9.25 11.44
N ALA A 71 4.88 -8.84 10.87
CA ALA A 71 3.75 -9.73 10.62
C ALA A 71 4.05 -10.78 9.53
N ILE A 72 4.65 -10.37 8.41
CA ILE A 72 5.00 -11.28 7.32
C ILE A 72 5.95 -12.36 7.84
N LYS A 73 7.01 -11.97 8.57
CA LYS A 73 7.95 -12.89 9.20
C LYS A 73 7.26 -13.85 10.19
N TYR A 74 6.32 -13.33 10.98
CA TYR A 74 5.53 -14.16 11.90
C TYR A 74 4.74 -15.23 11.14
N ILE A 75 4.04 -14.83 10.07
CA ILE A 75 3.25 -15.74 9.23
C ILE A 75 4.14 -16.82 8.58
N LEU A 76 5.25 -16.40 7.98
CA LEU A 76 6.18 -17.32 7.32
C LEU A 76 6.77 -18.38 8.29
N ASN A 77 6.98 -18.02 9.54
CA ASN A 77 7.60 -18.90 10.52
C ASN A 77 6.58 -19.75 11.32
N ASN A 78 5.33 -19.31 11.45
CA ASN A 78 4.36 -19.89 12.39
C ASN A 78 3.09 -20.40 11.74
N SER A 79 3.00 -20.41 10.42
CA SER A 79 1.82 -20.91 9.72
C SER A 79 2.18 -21.58 8.39
N ASP A 80 1.25 -22.33 7.85
CA ASP A 80 1.31 -22.90 6.50
C ASP A 80 0.40 -22.13 5.52
N ALA A 81 0.12 -20.84 5.82
CA ALA A 81 -0.57 -19.96 4.89
C ALA A 81 0.17 -19.92 3.55
N ASP A 82 -0.57 -20.10 2.47
CA ASP A 82 -0.03 -20.13 1.10
C ASP A 82 -0.04 -18.73 0.45
N THR A 83 -0.80 -17.80 1.04
CA THR A 83 -1.01 -16.45 0.52
C THR A 83 -1.05 -15.43 1.66
N ILE A 84 -0.45 -14.27 1.45
CA ILE A 84 -0.45 -13.16 2.40
C ILE A 84 -1.25 -12.01 1.80
N LEU A 85 -2.29 -11.57 2.51
CA LEU A 85 -3.08 -10.39 2.22
C LEU A 85 -2.55 -9.21 3.02
N GLN A 86 -2.05 -8.17 2.37
CA GLN A 86 -1.88 -6.86 3.00
C GLN A 86 -3.15 -6.03 2.76
N ILE A 87 -3.78 -5.58 3.84
CA ILE A 87 -5.03 -4.82 3.78
C ILE A 87 -5.04 -3.71 4.84
N THR A 88 -5.45 -2.50 4.45
CA THR A 88 -5.61 -1.39 5.39
C THR A 88 -6.93 -1.48 6.15
N ASN A 89 -6.98 -0.91 7.36
CA ASN A 89 -8.13 -1.01 8.27
C ASN A 89 -9.33 -0.13 7.87
N ASP A 90 -9.22 0.65 6.80
CA ASP A 90 -10.29 1.46 6.23
C ASP A 90 -10.74 0.99 4.84
N LEU A 91 -10.42 -0.26 4.51
CA LEU A 91 -10.77 -0.86 3.24
C LEU A 91 -11.83 -1.94 3.42
N ARG A 92 -12.88 -1.86 2.62
CA ARG A 92 -13.95 -2.84 2.54
C ARG A 92 -13.77 -3.68 1.27
N VAL A 93 -13.87 -4.98 1.38
CA VAL A 93 -13.88 -5.93 0.24
C VAL A 93 -15.22 -6.62 0.18
N GLU A 94 -15.78 -6.81 -0.99
CA GLU A 94 -17.04 -7.54 -1.14
C GLU A 94 -16.94 -8.98 -0.62
N ARG A 95 -18.06 -9.52 -0.14
CA ARG A 95 -18.12 -10.89 0.41
C ARG A 95 -17.70 -11.93 -0.63
N GLY A 96 -16.83 -12.88 -0.23
CA GLY A 96 -16.25 -13.89 -1.12
C GLY A 96 -15.23 -13.32 -2.12
N GLY A 97 -14.91 -12.04 -2.04
CA GLY A 97 -13.97 -11.39 -2.94
C GLY A 97 -12.54 -11.88 -2.78
N LEU A 98 -12.11 -12.16 -1.54
CA LEU A 98 -10.76 -12.69 -1.31
C LEU A 98 -10.59 -14.10 -1.85
N ALA A 99 -11.60 -14.97 -1.72
CA ALA A 99 -11.58 -16.30 -2.32
C ALA A 99 -11.49 -16.22 -3.85
N LYS A 100 -12.21 -15.27 -4.46
CA LYS A 100 -12.16 -15.03 -5.90
C LYS A 100 -10.80 -14.52 -6.36
N LEU A 101 -10.19 -13.55 -5.62
CA LEU A 101 -8.83 -13.08 -5.87
C LEU A 101 -7.82 -14.22 -5.77
N TYR A 102 -7.94 -15.05 -4.73
CA TYR A 102 -7.09 -16.21 -4.55
C TYR A 102 -7.16 -17.16 -5.74
N ASN A 103 -8.36 -17.53 -6.21
CA ASN A 103 -8.52 -18.41 -7.34
C ASN A 103 -7.86 -17.87 -8.60
N ILE A 104 -8.06 -16.57 -8.93
CA ILE A 104 -7.42 -15.92 -10.07
C ILE A 104 -5.88 -15.93 -9.91
N LEU A 105 -5.37 -15.67 -8.70
CA LEU A 105 -3.92 -15.65 -8.44
C LEU A 105 -3.28 -17.03 -8.68
N TYR A 106 -4.03 -18.10 -8.47
CA TYR A 106 -3.55 -19.49 -8.64
C TYR A 106 -3.90 -20.12 -9.98
N GLU A 107 -4.54 -19.41 -10.91
CA GLU A 107 -4.80 -19.91 -12.28
C GLU A 107 -3.50 -20.20 -13.04
N GLU A 108 -2.46 -19.36 -12.83
CA GLU A 108 -1.16 -19.57 -13.46
C GLU A 108 0.00 -19.46 -12.42
N LYS A 109 1.03 -20.29 -12.61
CA LYS A 109 2.21 -20.28 -11.74
C LYS A 109 2.92 -18.93 -11.72
N GLN A 110 2.96 -18.25 -12.88
CA GLN A 110 3.64 -16.95 -13.04
C GLN A 110 2.92 -15.77 -12.37
N PHE A 111 1.70 -15.93 -11.88
CA PHE A 111 1.01 -14.88 -11.13
C PHE A 111 1.56 -14.82 -9.71
N GLY A 112 2.15 -13.71 -9.32
CA GLY A 112 2.79 -13.55 -8.01
C GLY A 112 1.98 -12.68 -7.05
N MET A 113 1.32 -11.65 -7.57
CA MET A 113 0.55 -10.68 -6.80
C MET A 113 -0.73 -10.29 -7.52
N ILE A 114 -1.80 -10.03 -6.76
CA ILE A 114 -3.08 -9.55 -7.31
C ILE A 114 -3.74 -8.53 -6.38
N SER A 115 -4.36 -7.50 -6.97
CA SER A 115 -5.21 -6.55 -6.27
C SER A 115 -6.62 -6.49 -6.87
N PRO A 116 -7.67 -6.24 -6.05
CA PRO A 116 -8.98 -5.88 -6.55
C PRO A 116 -8.97 -4.48 -7.14
N ILE A 117 -10.03 -4.11 -7.88
CA ILE A 117 -10.30 -2.71 -8.19
C ILE A 117 -10.65 -1.96 -6.90
N LEU A 118 -10.01 -0.81 -6.70
CA LEU A 118 -10.33 0.11 -5.61
C LEU A 118 -11.32 1.17 -6.11
N LEU A 119 -12.45 1.23 -5.45
CA LEU A 119 -13.49 2.24 -5.66
C LEU A 119 -13.41 3.28 -4.56
N LYS A 120 -13.84 4.49 -4.85
CA LYS A 120 -14.01 5.53 -3.84
C LYS A 120 -15.13 5.16 -2.88
N LYS A 121 -15.08 5.72 -1.69
CA LYS A 121 -16.04 5.50 -0.62
C LYS A 121 -17.49 5.46 -1.14
N ASP A 122 -18.16 4.34 -0.87
CA ASP A 122 -19.59 4.12 -1.14
C ASP A 122 -20.06 4.54 -2.55
N SER A 123 -19.21 4.32 -3.56
CA SER A 123 -19.49 4.72 -4.95
C SER A 123 -18.98 3.68 -5.96
N ASP A 124 -19.40 3.80 -7.21
CA ASP A 124 -18.85 3.06 -8.35
C ASP A 124 -17.76 3.86 -9.13
N ILE A 125 -17.22 4.91 -8.53
CA ILE A 125 -16.13 5.69 -9.12
C ILE A 125 -14.79 5.03 -8.75
N VAL A 126 -14.00 4.72 -9.78
CA VAL A 126 -12.68 4.10 -9.59
C VAL A 126 -11.71 5.08 -8.92
N GLU A 127 -11.10 4.63 -7.85
CA GLU A 127 -9.95 5.30 -7.25
C GLU A 127 -8.65 4.79 -7.88
N ASN A 128 -8.54 3.45 -8.03
CA ASN A 128 -7.33 2.82 -8.54
C ASN A 128 -7.66 1.44 -9.14
N TYR A 129 -7.13 1.17 -10.34
CA TYR A 129 -7.17 -0.14 -10.99
C TYR A 129 -5.75 -0.60 -11.35
N GLY A 130 -4.91 -0.70 -10.32
CA GLY A 130 -3.47 -0.89 -10.47
C GLY A 130 -2.76 0.40 -10.86
N ALA A 131 -1.45 0.35 -10.90
CA ALA A 131 -0.60 1.47 -11.27
C ALA A 131 0.24 1.15 -12.50
N GLU A 132 0.40 2.15 -13.35
CA GLU A 132 1.39 2.17 -14.42
C GLU A 132 2.57 3.01 -13.96
N ILE A 133 3.75 2.41 -13.96
CA ILE A 133 4.98 3.08 -13.59
C ILE A 133 5.72 3.48 -14.85
N ASP A 134 5.92 4.76 -15.03
CA ASP A 134 6.85 5.27 -16.03
C ASP A 134 8.28 5.12 -15.50
N PHE A 135 8.96 4.07 -15.92
CA PHE A 135 10.32 3.75 -15.48
C PHE A 135 11.39 4.73 -15.98
N THR A 136 11.05 5.70 -16.82
CA THR A 136 11.99 6.74 -17.23
C THR A 136 12.16 7.84 -16.18
N ASN A 137 11.15 8.04 -15.34
CA ASN A 137 11.10 9.11 -14.33
C ASN A 137 10.43 8.70 -13.02
N MET A 138 10.11 7.42 -12.85
CA MET A 138 9.45 6.84 -11.68
C MET A 138 8.15 7.57 -11.29
N LEU A 139 7.38 7.97 -12.28
CA LEU A 139 6.03 8.50 -12.08
C LEU A 139 5.01 7.36 -12.01
N PHE A 140 4.20 7.38 -10.97
CA PHE A 140 3.09 6.45 -10.79
C PHE A 140 1.80 7.07 -11.29
N ARG A 141 1.10 6.35 -12.15
CA ARG A 141 -0.22 6.73 -12.65
C ARG A 141 -1.22 5.70 -12.18
N HIS A 142 -2.18 6.12 -11.38
CA HIS A 142 -3.31 5.27 -11.02
C HIS A 142 -4.18 5.03 -12.25
N ALA A 143 -4.25 3.78 -12.69
CA ALA A 143 -5.02 3.42 -13.86
C ALA A 143 -6.52 3.60 -13.62
N CYS A 144 -7.24 4.02 -14.63
CA CYS A 144 -8.69 4.23 -14.64
C CYS A 144 -9.24 5.18 -13.57
N ARG A 145 -8.41 5.99 -12.92
CA ARG A 145 -8.85 6.89 -11.85
C ARG A 145 -9.96 7.84 -12.33
N ASN A 146 -11.01 7.97 -11.53
CA ASN A 146 -12.21 8.76 -11.78
C ASN A 146 -13.15 8.24 -12.90
N LYS A 147 -12.89 7.09 -13.52
CA LYS A 147 -13.86 6.43 -14.41
C LYS A 147 -14.95 5.76 -13.58
N LEU A 148 -16.08 5.48 -14.21
CA LEU A 148 -17.09 4.61 -13.63
C LEU A 148 -16.64 3.14 -13.73
N TYR A 149 -17.04 2.32 -12.77
CA TYR A 149 -16.68 0.89 -12.72
C TYR A 149 -17.02 0.12 -14.00
N ASN A 150 -18.19 0.36 -14.58
CA ASN A 150 -18.65 -0.30 -15.80
C ASN A 150 -17.89 0.16 -17.08
N GLU A 151 -17.19 1.29 -17.02
CA GLU A 151 -16.33 1.76 -18.10
C GLU A 151 -14.93 1.12 -18.10
N VAL A 152 -14.59 0.37 -17.04
CA VAL A 152 -13.26 -0.25 -16.90
C VAL A 152 -13.19 -1.54 -17.70
N GLN A 153 -12.17 -1.67 -18.52
CA GLN A 153 -11.81 -2.88 -19.28
C GLN A 153 -10.29 -3.01 -19.33
N PRO A 154 -9.73 -4.19 -19.47
CA PRO A 154 -10.40 -5.51 -19.35
C PRO A 154 -10.67 -5.89 -17.89
N ASP A 155 -11.31 -7.06 -17.66
CA ASP A 155 -11.65 -7.57 -16.33
C ASP A 155 -10.42 -7.91 -15.48
N ILE A 156 -9.36 -8.40 -16.12
CA ILE A 156 -8.06 -8.71 -15.51
C ILE A 156 -6.98 -8.08 -16.37
N VAL A 157 -5.99 -7.46 -15.73
CA VAL A 157 -4.92 -6.75 -16.43
C VAL A 157 -3.58 -6.92 -15.71
N TYR A 158 -2.51 -7.06 -16.49
CA TYR A 158 -1.15 -6.97 -15.97
C TYR A 158 -0.80 -5.51 -15.64
N ARG A 159 -0.11 -5.33 -14.52
CA ARG A 159 0.30 -4.01 -14.05
C ARG A 159 1.78 -3.99 -13.68
N THR A 160 2.36 -2.81 -13.71
CA THR A 160 3.73 -2.57 -13.24
C THR A 160 3.78 -2.23 -11.76
N GLY A 161 2.64 -1.90 -11.15
CA GLY A 161 2.47 -1.68 -9.73
C GLY A 161 1.03 -1.93 -9.29
N LEU A 162 0.84 -2.23 -8.01
CA LEU A 162 -0.46 -2.46 -7.39
C LEU A 162 -0.83 -1.31 -6.44
N PRO A 163 -2.11 -1.14 -6.07
CA PRO A 163 -2.50 -0.20 -5.02
C PRO A 163 -2.11 -0.75 -3.65
N GLY A 164 -1.47 0.07 -2.81
CA GLY A 164 -0.99 -0.35 -1.49
C GLY A 164 -2.09 -0.65 -0.44
N GLY A 165 -3.36 -0.40 -0.77
CA GLY A 165 -4.45 -0.58 0.20
C GLY A 165 -4.93 -2.03 0.37
N CYS A 166 -4.87 -2.85 -0.68
CA CYS A 166 -5.30 -4.25 -0.66
C CYS A 166 -4.65 -5.03 -1.79
N PHE A 167 -3.86 -6.03 -1.46
CA PHE A 167 -3.31 -6.98 -2.43
C PHE A 167 -2.95 -8.31 -1.78
N LEU A 168 -3.08 -9.39 -2.55
CA LEU A 168 -2.61 -10.73 -2.22
C LEU A 168 -1.25 -10.97 -2.84
N THR A 169 -0.35 -11.62 -2.09
CA THR A 169 0.95 -12.09 -2.56
C THR A 169 1.10 -13.56 -2.22
N LYS A 170 1.51 -14.40 -3.17
CA LYS A 170 1.84 -15.80 -2.87
C LYS A 170 2.98 -15.88 -1.86
N ARG A 171 2.90 -16.83 -0.94
CA ARG A 171 3.96 -17.10 0.05
C ARG A 171 5.32 -17.31 -0.61
N GLU A 172 5.35 -18.14 -1.65
CA GLU A 172 6.58 -18.46 -2.39
C GLU A 172 7.30 -17.22 -2.96
N VAL A 173 6.56 -16.14 -3.24
CA VAL A 173 7.15 -14.86 -3.66
C VAL A 173 7.98 -14.29 -2.54
N TYR A 174 7.44 -14.18 -1.31
CA TYR A 174 8.21 -13.68 -0.16
C TYR A 174 9.40 -14.57 0.20
N GLU A 175 9.27 -15.88 0.03
CA GLU A 175 10.36 -16.83 0.25
C GLU A 175 11.52 -16.61 -0.73
N GLN A 176 11.24 -16.15 -1.96
CA GLN A 176 12.23 -15.87 -3.00
C GLN A 176 12.80 -14.46 -2.97
N ILE A 177 11.96 -13.43 -2.77
CA ILE A 177 12.39 -12.02 -2.82
C ILE A 177 12.77 -11.44 -1.45
N GLY A 178 12.50 -12.17 -0.37
CA GLY A 178 12.66 -11.72 1.00
C GLY A 178 11.60 -10.69 1.43
N LEU A 179 11.84 -10.08 2.57
CA LEU A 179 10.95 -9.07 3.17
C LEU A 179 10.97 -7.75 2.41
N GLN A 180 10.06 -6.87 2.75
CA GLN A 180 9.97 -5.52 2.20
C GLN A 180 11.15 -4.65 2.67
N ASP A 181 11.51 -3.64 1.89
CA ASP A 181 12.65 -2.77 2.18
C ASP A 181 12.30 -1.72 3.25
N GLU A 182 12.79 -1.90 4.46
CA GLU A 182 12.48 -1.03 5.60
C GLU A 182 13.02 0.40 5.46
N ILE A 183 13.98 0.63 4.55
CA ILE A 183 14.46 1.99 4.24
C ILE A 183 13.32 2.86 3.70
N LEU A 184 12.34 2.28 3.02
CA LEU A 184 11.18 3.00 2.50
C LEU A 184 10.33 3.62 3.62
N ASN A 185 10.23 3.01 4.77
CA ASN A 185 9.48 3.42 5.95
C ASN A 185 7.95 3.44 5.76
N MET A 186 7.47 4.14 4.75
CA MET A 186 6.06 4.19 4.31
C MET A 186 5.99 4.60 2.84
N TYR A 187 4.99 4.14 2.13
CA TYR A 187 4.74 4.33 0.69
C TYR A 187 5.80 3.68 -0.22
N SER A 188 5.35 3.25 -1.36
CA SER A 188 6.15 2.60 -2.42
C SER A 188 6.72 1.22 -2.05
N ASP A 189 6.32 0.63 -0.93
CA ASP A 189 6.64 -0.75 -0.55
C ASP A 189 6.03 -1.75 -1.53
N GLU A 190 4.79 -1.53 -1.94
CA GLU A 190 4.10 -2.29 -2.99
C GLU A 190 4.82 -2.18 -4.34
N VAL A 191 5.47 -1.05 -4.60
CA VAL A 191 6.25 -0.83 -5.82
C VAL A 191 7.57 -1.59 -5.77
N ASP A 192 8.34 -1.46 -4.67
CA ASP A 192 9.59 -2.20 -4.48
C ASP A 192 9.35 -3.70 -4.52
N THR A 193 8.32 -4.18 -3.81
CA THR A 193 7.90 -5.59 -3.81
C THR A 193 7.48 -6.05 -5.21
N GLY A 194 6.73 -5.22 -5.94
CA GLY A 194 6.33 -5.49 -7.32
C GLY A 194 7.51 -5.59 -8.27
N ILE A 195 8.51 -4.72 -8.16
CA ILE A 195 9.74 -4.77 -8.96
C ILE A 195 10.53 -6.03 -8.65
N LYS A 196 10.72 -6.37 -7.36
CA LYS A 196 11.38 -7.62 -6.96
C LYS A 196 10.67 -8.84 -7.54
N CYS A 197 9.34 -8.87 -7.45
CA CYS A 197 8.48 -9.93 -7.97
C CYS A 197 8.63 -10.07 -9.49
N ALA A 198 8.57 -8.95 -10.24
CA ALA A 198 8.74 -8.94 -11.70
C ALA A 198 10.17 -9.38 -12.13
N ASN A 199 11.20 -9.00 -11.37
CA ASN A 199 12.59 -9.36 -11.68
C ASN A 199 12.87 -10.85 -11.59
N ILE A 200 12.07 -11.63 -10.87
CA ILE A 200 12.15 -13.10 -10.80
C ILE A 200 11.10 -13.79 -11.69
N GLY A 201 10.43 -13.04 -12.57
CA GLY A 201 9.54 -13.56 -13.60
C GLY A 201 8.06 -13.66 -13.21
N TYR A 202 7.66 -13.22 -12.02
CA TYR A 202 6.24 -13.17 -11.66
C TYR A 202 5.54 -11.95 -12.25
N LYS A 203 4.24 -12.10 -12.50
CA LYS A 203 3.35 -11.04 -12.99
C LYS A 203 2.48 -10.48 -11.87
N LEU A 204 2.23 -9.18 -11.93
CA LEU A 204 1.32 -8.46 -11.06
C LEU A 204 -0.01 -8.25 -11.78
N LEU A 205 -1.12 -8.52 -11.09
CA LEU A 205 -2.47 -8.45 -11.65
C LEU A 205 -3.33 -7.42 -10.92
N SER A 206 -4.18 -6.73 -11.64
CA SER A 206 -5.35 -6.07 -11.07
C SER A 206 -6.61 -6.62 -11.72
N THR A 207 -7.66 -6.83 -10.92
CA THR A 207 -8.94 -7.34 -11.43
C THR A 207 -10.11 -6.49 -10.98
N LYS A 208 -11.05 -6.24 -11.90
CA LYS A 208 -12.33 -5.61 -11.55
C LYS A 208 -13.40 -6.64 -11.15
N LEU A 209 -13.13 -7.93 -11.30
CA LEU A 209 -14.05 -8.99 -10.91
C LEU A 209 -14.32 -9.06 -9.40
N VAL A 210 -13.52 -8.33 -8.61
CA VAL A 210 -13.68 -8.15 -7.17
C VAL A 210 -13.69 -6.66 -6.87
N LYS A 211 -14.78 -6.19 -6.24
CA LYS A 211 -14.91 -4.80 -5.79
C LYS A 211 -14.33 -4.61 -4.40
N SER A 212 -13.62 -3.52 -4.22
CA SER A 212 -13.24 -3.03 -2.91
C SER A 212 -13.43 -1.52 -2.83
N TRP A 213 -13.71 -0.99 -1.64
CA TRP A 213 -13.99 0.43 -1.41
C TRP A 213 -13.03 0.98 -0.37
N HIS A 214 -12.31 2.05 -0.73
CA HIS A 214 -11.42 2.75 0.18
C HIS A 214 -12.18 3.88 0.89
N GLN A 215 -12.42 3.69 2.16
CA GLN A 215 -13.33 4.55 2.93
C GLN A 215 -12.71 5.87 3.36
N HIS A 216 -11.37 6.01 3.29
CA HIS A 216 -10.64 7.23 3.66
C HIS A 216 -11.12 7.83 5.00
N ILE A 217 -11.18 6.99 6.02
CA ILE A 217 -11.59 7.43 7.36
C ILE A 217 -10.44 8.22 7.98
N PHE A 218 -10.61 9.52 8.15
CA PHE A 218 -9.63 10.41 8.75
C PHE A 218 -10.12 10.98 10.08
N PRO A 219 -9.21 11.34 10.99
CA PRO A 219 -9.57 12.12 12.18
C PRO A 219 -10.26 13.44 11.79
N ILE A 220 -11.21 13.85 12.63
CA ILE A 220 -11.93 15.12 12.43
C ILE A 220 -10.92 16.27 12.34
N GLY A 221 -11.06 17.12 11.32
CA GLY A 221 -10.21 18.30 11.11
C GLY A 221 -8.93 18.06 10.27
N ARG A 222 -8.56 16.81 9.93
CA ARG A 222 -7.40 16.55 9.08
C ARG A 222 -7.76 16.81 7.60
N LYS A 223 -7.27 17.93 7.07
CA LYS A 223 -7.50 18.32 5.66
C LYS A 223 -6.25 18.28 4.76
N GLN A 224 -5.07 18.01 5.33
CA GLN A 224 -3.80 18.16 4.61
C GLN A 224 -2.94 16.90 4.70
N ARG A 225 -2.09 16.73 3.68
CA ARG A 225 -1.06 15.70 3.64
C ARG A 225 -0.08 15.89 4.80
N SER A 226 0.37 14.82 5.45
CA SER A 226 1.34 14.92 6.53
C SER A 226 2.74 15.26 6.00
N ARG A 227 3.59 15.84 6.87
CA ARG A 227 5.00 16.11 6.58
C ARG A 227 5.73 14.83 6.16
N SER A 228 5.49 13.72 6.89
CA SER A 228 6.06 12.40 6.56
C SER A 228 5.63 11.93 5.18
N ALA A 229 4.33 12.03 4.84
CA ALA A 229 3.84 11.67 3.52
C ALA A 229 4.53 12.48 2.42
N SER A 230 4.64 13.82 2.59
CA SER A 230 5.32 14.68 1.63
C SER A 230 6.78 14.29 1.43
N PHE A 231 7.48 13.98 2.52
CA PHE A 231 8.88 13.54 2.49
C PHE A 231 9.04 12.19 1.76
N TYR A 232 8.35 11.14 2.21
CA TYR A 232 8.57 9.80 1.68
C TYR A 232 8.05 9.63 0.26
N MET A 233 6.93 10.24 -0.11
CA MET A 233 6.44 10.20 -1.50
C MET A 233 7.36 10.92 -2.50
N SER A 234 8.22 11.83 -2.02
CA SER A 234 9.24 12.46 -2.86
C SER A 234 10.56 11.70 -2.85
N ARG A 235 10.95 11.13 -1.71
CA ARG A 235 12.22 10.39 -1.52
C ARG A 235 12.20 9.01 -2.19
N ASN A 236 11.14 8.23 -1.93
CA ASN A 236 11.13 6.81 -2.24
C ASN A 236 11.23 6.49 -3.73
N PRO A 237 10.57 7.20 -4.67
CA PRO A 237 10.75 6.95 -6.09
C PRO A 237 12.20 7.15 -6.56
N ILE A 238 12.90 8.13 -6.00
CA ILE A 238 14.32 8.39 -6.32
C ILE A 238 15.21 7.29 -5.73
N TYR A 239 14.93 6.86 -4.50
CA TYR A 239 15.62 5.74 -3.87
C TYR A 239 15.44 4.45 -4.67
N ILE A 240 14.21 4.11 -5.08
CA ILE A 240 13.91 2.93 -5.91
C ILE A 240 14.63 3.02 -7.28
N ALA A 241 14.64 4.22 -7.90
CA ALA A 241 15.40 4.44 -9.13
C ALA A 241 16.89 4.12 -8.95
N ARG A 242 17.50 4.56 -7.83
CA ARG A 242 18.89 4.29 -7.51
C ARG A 242 19.17 2.81 -7.24
N LYS A 243 18.20 2.11 -6.68
CA LYS A 243 18.32 0.69 -6.33
C LYS A 243 18.30 -0.23 -7.56
N TYR A 244 17.52 0.12 -8.58
CA TYR A 244 17.22 -0.82 -9.67
C TYR A 244 17.58 -0.31 -11.07
N TYR A 245 17.84 0.98 -11.27
CA TYR A 245 17.91 1.55 -12.62
C TYR A 245 19.18 2.38 -12.88
N ALA A 246 19.38 2.71 -14.16
CA ALA A 246 20.51 3.49 -14.64
C ALA A 246 20.42 4.99 -14.21
N ARG A 247 21.54 5.69 -14.29
CA ARG A 247 21.65 7.13 -13.91
C ARG A 247 20.61 8.03 -14.60
N SER A 248 20.25 7.75 -15.84
CA SER A 248 19.22 8.49 -16.57
C SER A 248 17.86 8.45 -15.88
N VAL A 249 17.45 7.26 -15.39
CA VAL A 249 16.20 7.08 -14.63
C VAL A 249 16.28 7.79 -13.27
N ILE A 250 17.42 7.72 -12.60
CA ILE A 250 17.64 8.43 -11.32
C ILE A 250 17.45 9.93 -11.49
N LEU A 251 18.07 10.51 -12.52
CA LEU A 251 17.93 11.93 -12.85
C LEU A 251 16.49 12.26 -13.27
N GLY A 252 15.85 11.42 -14.09
CA GLY A 252 14.44 11.55 -14.46
C GLY A 252 13.52 11.58 -13.25
N ALA A 253 13.70 10.64 -12.31
CA ALA A 253 12.96 10.58 -11.06
C ALA A 253 13.19 11.83 -10.19
N PHE A 254 14.45 12.25 -10.04
CA PHE A 254 14.80 13.46 -9.28
C PHE A 254 14.13 14.70 -9.84
N TRP A 255 14.32 14.99 -11.13
CA TRP A 255 13.76 16.18 -11.78
C TRP A 255 12.23 16.17 -11.80
N SER A 256 11.62 15.00 -12.00
CA SER A 256 10.17 14.84 -11.93
C SER A 256 9.62 15.19 -10.54
N ARG A 257 10.25 14.66 -9.47
CA ARG A 257 9.83 14.95 -8.09
C ARG A 257 10.11 16.39 -7.68
N LEU A 258 11.26 16.94 -8.10
CA LEU A 258 11.59 18.35 -7.87
C LEU A 258 10.56 19.27 -8.52
N LYS A 259 10.20 19.02 -9.79
CA LYS A 259 9.16 19.78 -10.51
C LYS A 259 7.82 19.74 -9.76
N LEU A 260 7.39 18.56 -9.30
CA LEU A 260 6.15 18.42 -8.52
C LEU A 260 6.22 19.20 -7.21
N SER A 261 7.35 19.16 -6.51
CA SER A 261 7.56 19.93 -5.27
C SER A 261 7.52 21.45 -5.52
N CYS A 262 8.07 21.92 -6.64
CA CYS A 262 7.95 23.33 -7.05
C CYS A 262 6.48 23.72 -7.32
N ILE A 263 5.74 22.89 -8.05
CA ILE A 263 4.31 23.12 -8.33
C ILE A 263 3.51 23.18 -7.02
N GLU A 264 3.74 22.25 -6.09
CA GLU A 264 3.09 22.23 -4.77
C GLU A 264 3.40 23.51 -3.98
N PHE A 265 4.65 23.92 -3.95
CA PHE A 265 5.10 25.14 -3.26
C PHE A 265 4.46 26.40 -3.84
N MET A 266 4.51 26.57 -5.16
CA MET A 266 3.86 27.69 -5.84
C MET A 266 2.35 27.71 -5.62
N SER A 267 1.71 26.55 -5.65
CA SER A 267 0.27 26.41 -5.33
C SER A 267 -0.04 26.79 -3.88
N CYS A 268 0.87 26.53 -2.93
CA CYS A 268 0.67 26.94 -1.54
C CYS A 268 0.73 28.46 -1.39
N ILE A 269 1.61 29.14 -2.13
CA ILE A 269 1.71 30.61 -2.13
C ILE A 269 0.50 31.22 -2.82
N HIS A 270 0.21 30.78 -4.05
CA HIS A 270 -0.86 31.37 -4.88
C HIS A 270 -2.24 31.23 -4.25
N HIS A 271 -2.53 30.08 -3.60
CA HIS A 271 -3.83 29.83 -2.99
C HIS A 271 -3.86 30.05 -1.47
N LEU A 272 -2.84 30.67 -0.88
CA LEU A 272 -2.75 30.97 0.56
C LEU A 272 -3.13 29.77 1.46
N LYS A 273 -2.61 28.58 1.13
CA LYS A 273 -3.02 27.30 1.78
C LYS A 273 -2.62 27.16 3.26
N GLY A 274 -1.96 28.16 3.83
CA GLY A 274 -1.55 28.18 5.22
C GLY A 274 -0.19 27.56 5.52
N LYS A 275 0.29 27.79 6.75
CA LYS A 275 1.66 27.44 7.19
C LYS A 275 1.99 25.95 7.05
N GLU A 276 1.06 25.06 7.41
CA GLU A 276 1.32 23.60 7.35
C GLU A 276 1.48 23.09 5.91
N ALA A 277 0.74 23.62 4.94
CA ALA A 277 0.90 23.25 3.53
C ALA A 277 2.27 23.67 3.01
N LEU A 278 2.74 24.86 3.42
CA LEU A 278 4.07 25.35 3.07
C LEU A 278 5.16 24.46 3.68
N ILE A 279 5.03 24.09 4.95
CA ILE A 279 5.95 23.15 5.60
C ILE A 279 5.98 21.81 4.87
N CYS A 280 4.83 21.25 4.50
CA CYS A 280 4.76 19.99 3.74
C CYS A 280 5.50 20.08 2.41
N SER A 281 5.41 21.20 1.68
CA SER A 281 6.18 21.39 0.44
C SER A 281 7.69 21.45 0.67
N PHE A 282 8.17 22.04 1.77
CA PHE A 282 9.59 21.95 2.16
C PHE A 282 10.02 20.51 2.46
N TYR A 283 9.16 19.71 3.09
CA TYR A 283 9.43 18.29 3.30
C TYR A 283 9.49 17.50 1.97
N SER A 284 8.70 17.88 0.96
CA SER A 284 8.82 17.33 -0.40
C SER A 284 10.19 17.62 -1.01
N PHE A 285 10.70 18.86 -0.95
CA PHE A 285 12.07 19.19 -1.39
C PHE A 285 13.12 18.39 -0.62
N LYS A 286 13.02 18.37 0.73
CA LYS A 286 13.93 17.57 1.56
C LYS A 286 13.95 16.11 1.13
N GLY A 287 12.78 15.53 0.82
CA GLY A 287 12.66 14.16 0.31
C GLY A 287 13.42 13.95 -1.00
N CYS A 288 13.29 14.86 -1.98
CA CYS A 288 14.00 14.78 -3.25
C CYS A 288 15.52 14.70 -3.06
N PHE A 289 16.10 15.63 -2.29
CA PHE A 289 17.54 15.64 -2.06
C PHE A 289 18.00 14.45 -1.20
N THR A 290 17.23 14.08 -0.17
CA THR A 290 17.56 12.88 0.62
C THR A 290 17.57 11.64 -0.26
N GLY A 291 16.57 11.44 -1.14
CA GLY A 291 16.52 10.31 -2.07
C GLY A 291 17.73 10.22 -2.99
N LEU A 292 18.26 11.39 -3.40
CA LEU A 292 19.42 11.44 -4.29
C LEU A 292 20.76 11.16 -3.56
N PHE A 293 20.92 11.61 -2.31
CA PHE A 293 22.21 11.59 -1.62
C PHE A 293 22.30 10.62 -0.44
N MET A 294 21.22 9.99 0.01
CA MET A 294 21.27 9.02 1.10
C MET A 294 22.20 7.84 0.77
N LYS A 295 22.85 7.26 1.78
CA LYS A 295 23.61 6.01 1.62
C LYS A 295 22.65 4.86 1.24
N MET A 296 23.09 4.04 0.33
CA MET A 296 22.41 2.80 -0.08
C MET A 296 22.85 1.65 0.81
#